data_fefc48b7269ceb08b28465e2cc68225c
#
_entry.id   fefc48b7269ceb08b28465e2cc68225c
#
_cell.length_a   1.000
_cell.length_b   1.000
_cell.length_c   1.000
_cell.angle_alpha   90.00
_cell.angle_beta   90.00
_cell.angle_gamma   90.00
#
_symmetry.space_group_name_H-M   'P 1'
#
loop_
_entity.id
_entity.type
_entity.pdbx_description
1 polymer ?
#
loop_
_entity_poly.entity_id
_entity_poly.type
_entity_poly.pdbx_seq_one_letter_code
_entity_poly.pdbx_strand_id
1 'polypeptide(L)'
;MTMRHLRQLGLVDQPRLAQLKVLVSGEADEVADVLVLLDQLGVAQQGGLIGIWLTGEDKPEAVFWKLAYPGHGRIQALANSQPELYRMVSSEQASEGWDIHLSFNASVQSTTPTVYGAICGPRAAIATTPLIPLHGVDGSTPHPLAPSLRVVCAAAMVERMLDEMDLRNAVAISDAWVTITCRIETTDMEEARAKVSSSGGMPVSMTPTADGLATLARIRLPYPLPLNPYEHLEVQTNGNDNLPEQTDIGLVPWNAALHPLDSTFTVEATNMVMLGVGGLGSWSAPLLMEQMPGGDFHVVDGDTSIEVHNLNRQVLYNDQHVGKAKAEVAGEQLKKLNTEITVHVHPEHLLPMHVEESREDRMVEVLPMASFDLDEGATESALPEAISTSNLFFGCLDNMRARTLLNEAALHRNGTMINGGSESVHGIVERLTNDDGCMVCRYGDEAARAEEVISCTEEGARPVASIATTTAWAGAMMAVFGLIETSSHAGIALPRLQWHRGSIVRTDVATKPPWMNEPCLRHI
;
A
#
# COMPACT_ATOMS: atom_id res chain seq x y z
N MET A 1 18.37 -21.07 -1.91
CA MET A 1 17.13 -20.32 -1.58
C MET A 1 17.40 -19.55 -0.31
N THR A 2 17.36 -18.25 -0.34
CA THR A 2 17.71 -17.43 0.83
C THR A 2 16.51 -17.25 1.74
N MET A 3 16.72 -17.19 3.06
CA MET A 3 15.69 -16.88 4.06
C MET A 3 14.96 -15.57 3.78
N ARG A 4 15.62 -14.64 3.06
CA ARG A 4 15.06 -13.34 2.66
C ARG A 4 13.74 -13.46 1.88
N HIS A 5 13.59 -14.42 0.98
CA HIS A 5 12.42 -14.55 0.10
C HIS A 5 11.37 -15.56 0.61
N LEU A 6 11.48 -16.01 1.87
CA LEU A 6 10.61 -17.05 2.45
C LEU A 6 9.11 -16.69 2.34
N ARG A 7 8.76 -15.41 2.54
CA ARG A 7 7.37 -14.94 2.55
C ARG A 7 6.70 -14.89 1.18
N GLN A 8 7.47 -14.97 0.08
CA GLN A 8 6.91 -14.93 -1.27
C GLN A 8 6.94 -16.27 -2.01
N LEU A 9 7.46 -17.32 -1.39
CA LEU A 9 7.66 -18.62 -2.04
C LEU A 9 6.37 -19.27 -2.57
N GLY A 10 5.25 -19.05 -1.90
CA GLY A 10 3.94 -19.54 -2.35
C GLY A 10 3.31 -18.69 -3.47
N LEU A 11 3.85 -17.49 -3.75
CA LEU A 11 3.25 -16.51 -4.64
C LEU A 11 3.88 -16.48 -6.02
N VAL A 12 5.20 -16.69 -6.10
CA VAL A 12 5.99 -16.57 -7.34
C VAL A 12 6.93 -17.75 -7.53
N ASP A 13 7.21 -18.08 -8.79
CA ASP A 13 8.27 -19.04 -9.19
C ASP A 13 9.64 -18.37 -9.01
N GLN A 14 10.17 -18.44 -7.78
CA GLN A 14 11.42 -17.79 -7.42
C GLN A 14 12.63 -18.25 -8.26
N PRO A 15 12.81 -19.54 -8.59
CA PRO A 15 13.89 -19.99 -9.46
C PRO A 15 13.88 -19.36 -10.86
N ARG A 16 12.70 -19.27 -11.50
CA ARG A 16 12.55 -18.62 -12.81
C ARG A 16 12.75 -17.10 -12.71
N LEU A 17 12.17 -16.47 -11.68
CA LEU A 17 12.33 -15.05 -11.42
C LEU A 17 13.80 -14.64 -11.27
N ALA A 18 14.60 -15.45 -10.57
CA ALA A 18 16.02 -15.21 -10.33
C ALA A 18 16.91 -15.36 -11.59
N GLN A 19 16.39 -15.89 -12.70
CA GLN A 19 17.10 -16.08 -13.96
C GLN A 19 16.67 -15.11 -15.06
N LEU A 20 15.67 -14.26 -14.82
CA LEU A 20 15.15 -13.33 -15.81
C LEU A 20 16.21 -12.32 -16.29
N LYS A 21 16.08 -11.94 -17.55
CA LYS A 21 16.76 -10.80 -18.15
C LYS A 21 15.75 -9.68 -18.36
N VAL A 22 15.77 -8.69 -17.46
CA VAL A 22 14.82 -7.58 -17.44
C VAL A 22 15.52 -6.32 -17.94
N LEU A 23 14.92 -5.63 -18.90
CA LEU A 23 15.33 -4.28 -19.28
C LEU A 23 14.44 -3.26 -18.53
N VAL A 24 15.07 -2.24 -17.95
CA VAL A 24 14.37 -1.12 -17.30
C VAL A 24 14.80 0.17 -17.99
N SER A 25 13.85 1.01 -18.41
CA SER A 25 14.15 2.30 -19.03
C SER A 25 13.26 3.42 -18.53
N GLY A 26 13.84 4.63 -18.44
CA GLY A 26 13.18 5.83 -17.97
C GLY A 26 14.17 6.86 -17.46
N GLU A 27 13.68 7.85 -16.74
CA GLU A 27 14.51 8.78 -15.98
C GLU A 27 15.10 8.11 -14.74
N ALA A 28 16.12 8.71 -14.15
CA ALA A 28 16.89 8.09 -13.06
C ALA A 28 16.01 7.68 -11.87
N ASP A 29 15.06 8.50 -11.45
CA ASP A 29 14.17 8.21 -10.33
C ASP A 29 13.16 7.09 -10.62
N GLU A 30 12.63 7.07 -11.85
CA GLU A 30 11.71 6.04 -12.31
C GLU A 30 12.39 4.66 -12.32
N VAL A 31 13.59 4.62 -12.90
CA VAL A 31 14.43 3.43 -12.94
C VAL A 31 14.82 3.00 -11.52
N ALA A 32 15.20 3.93 -10.66
CA ALA A 32 15.61 3.66 -9.28
C ALA A 32 14.52 2.94 -8.48
N ASP A 33 13.27 3.41 -8.53
CA ASP A 33 12.16 2.78 -7.81
C ASP A 33 11.86 1.36 -8.31
N VAL A 34 11.96 1.13 -9.63
CA VAL A 34 11.84 -0.23 -10.21
C VAL A 34 12.97 -1.13 -9.74
N LEU A 35 14.24 -0.67 -9.77
CA LEU A 35 15.39 -1.46 -9.33
C LEU A 35 15.27 -1.91 -7.88
N VAL A 36 14.79 -1.03 -6.98
CA VAL A 36 14.56 -1.37 -5.57
C VAL A 36 13.55 -2.52 -5.45
N LEU A 37 12.44 -2.46 -6.20
CA LEU A 37 11.44 -3.53 -6.19
C LEU A 37 11.95 -4.84 -6.77
N LEU A 38 12.69 -4.79 -7.88
CA LEU A 38 13.29 -5.98 -8.51
C LEU A 38 14.29 -6.65 -7.56
N ASP A 39 15.10 -5.85 -6.84
CA ASP A 39 16.05 -6.39 -5.86
C ASP A 39 15.34 -7.05 -4.67
N GLN A 40 14.29 -6.41 -4.12
CA GLN A 40 13.52 -6.99 -3.03
C GLN A 40 12.84 -8.32 -3.42
N LEU A 41 12.38 -8.44 -4.66
CA LEU A 41 11.81 -9.68 -5.19
C LEU A 41 12.88 -10.73 -5.52
N GLY A 42 14.14 -10.37 -5.61
CA GLY A 42 15.23 -11.26 -6.00
C GLY A 42 15.26 -11.57 -7.50
N VAL A 43 14.83 -10.62 -8.33
CA VAL A 43 14.87 -10.73 -9.80
C VAL A 43 16.32 -10.81 -10.27
N ALA A 44 16.60 -11.68 -11.23
CA ALA A 44 17.90 -11.86 -11.88
C ALA A 44 19.08 -12.33 -10.99
N GLN A 45 18.86 -12.60 -9.71
CA GLN A 45 19.94 -12.88 -8.73
C GLN A 45 20.68 -14.23 -8.94
N GLN A 46 20.23 -15.10 -9.84
CA GLN A 46 20.85 -16.40 -10.12
C GLN A 46 21.09 -16.64 -11.62
N GLY A 47 21.93 -15.82 -12.22
CA GLY A 47 22.29 -15.95 -13.63
C GLY A 47 21.41 -15.17 -14.61
N GLY A 48 20.45 -14.38 -14.08
CA GLY A 48 19.74 -13.37 -14.86
C GLY A 48 20.55 -12.09 -15.05
N LEU A 49 19.91 -11.03 -15.54
CA LEU A 49 20.54 -9.73 -15.78
C LEU A 49 19.49 -8.62 -15.76
N ILE A 50 19.81 -7.50 -15.14
CA ILE A 50 19.01 -6.27 -15.23
C ILE A 50 19.76 -5.27 -16.12
N GLY A 51 19.23 -5.02 -17.32
CA GLY A 51 19.68 -3.98 -18.22
C GLY A 51 19.06 -2.63 -17.84
N ILE A 52 19.83 -1.57 -17.91
CA ILE A 52 19.42 -0.24 -17.50
C ILE A 52 19.67 0.74 -18.64
N TRP A 53 18.60 1.37 -19.12
CA TRP A 53 18.67 2.39 -20.15
C TRP A 53 18.07 3.71 -19.62
N LEU A 54 18.93 4.67 -19.30
CA LEU A 54 18.52 5.99 -18.83
C LEU A 54 18.20 6.90 -20.03
N THR A 55 17.10 7.63 -19.92
CA THR A 55 16.68 8.64 -20.91
C THR A 55 17.11 10.06 -20.55
N GLY A 56 17.60 10.27 -19.31
CA GLY A 56 18.07 11.53 -18.77
C GLY A 56 19.41 11.43 -18.05
N GLU A 57 19.66 12.38 -17.14
CA GLU A 57 20.87 12.42 -16.31
C GLU A 57 20.87 11.27 -15.28
N ASP A 58 22.01 10.62 -15.09
CA ASP A 58 22.21 9.60 -14.06
C ASP A 58 22.42 10.22 -12.67
N LYS A 59 21.33 10.71 -12.09
CA LYS A 59 21.31 11.32 -10.77
C LYS A 59 20.00 10.99 -10.05
N PRO A 60 19.86 9.76 -9.53
CA PRO A 60 18.64 9.39 -8.81
C PRO A 60 18.54 10.13 -7.47
N GLU A 61 17.43 10.82 -7.27
CA GLU A 61 17.07 11.50 -6.03
C GLU A 61 15.97 10.77 -5.26
N ALA A 62 15.39 9.70 -5.85
CA ALA A 62 14.34 8.88 -5.23
C ALA A 62 14.71 8.43 -3.81
N VAL A 63 13.77 8.59 -2.87
CA VAL A 63 14.01 8.29 -1.45
C VAL A 63 14.41 6.83 -1.22
N PHE A 64 13.82 5.89 -1.95
CA PHE A 64 14.14 4.47 -1.79
C PHE A 64 15.48 4.08 -2.39
N TRP A 65 15.95 4.79 -3.40
CA TRP A 65 17.31 4.65 -3.90
C TRP A 65 18.34 4.98 -2.80
N LYS A 66 18.14 6.11 -2.12
CA LYS A 66 19.02 6.56 -1.03
C LYS A 66 19.05 5.58 0.14
N LEU A 67 17.92 4.91 0.42
CA LEU A 67 17.79 3.91 1.48
C LEU A 67 18.36 2.55 1.11
N ALA A 68 18.07 2.06 -0.10
CA ALA A 68 18.47 0.73 -0.55
C ALA A 68 19.95 0.66 -0.97
N TYR A 69 20.46 1.75 -1.57
CA TYR A 69 21.81 1.81 -2.12
C TYR A 69 22.62 2.98 -1.54
N PRO A 70 22.81 3.04 -0.20
CA PRO A 70 23.55 4.13 0.45
C PRO A 70 24.98 4.18 -0.08
N GLY A 71 25.42 5.34 -0.51
CA GLY A 71 26.75 5.53 -1.11
C GLY A 71 26.82 5.41 -2.64
N HIS A 72 25.73 5.02 -3.32
CA HIS A 72 25.65 5.02 -4.77
C HIS A 72 24.91 6.27 -5.26
N GLY A 73 25.62 7.37 -5.48
CA GLY A 73 25.04 8.61 -6.01
C GLY A 73 24.63 8.54 -7.49
N ARG A 74 24.89 7.40 -8.17
CA ARG A 74 24.57 7.14 -9.58
C ARG A 74 24.22 5.68 -9.80
N ILE A 75 23.30 5.41 -10.71
CA ILE A 75 22.91 4.06 -11.12
C ILE A 75 24.10 3.33 -11.81
N GLN A 76 24.90 4.06 -12.60
CA GLN A 76 26.13 3.54 -13.17
C GLN A 76 27.12 3.02 -12.11
N ALA A 77 27.18 3.67 -10.93
CA ALA A 77 28.05 3.23 -9.85
C ALA A 77 27.58 1.89 -9.27
N LEU A 78 26.27 1.68 -9.13
CA LEU A 78 25.70 0.38 -8.74
C LEU A 78 26.01 -0.68 -9.81
N ALA A 79 25.80 -0.40 -11.09
CA ALA A 79 26.08 -1.33 -12.18
C ALA A 79 27.56 -1.71 -12.23
N ASN A 80 28.46 -0.78 -11.97
CA ASN A 80 29.90 -1.06 -11.91
C ASN A 80 30.30 -1.90 -10.69
N SER A 81 29.57 -1.80 -9.58
CA SER A 81 29.83 -2.56 -8.35
C SER A 81 29.31 -4.01 -8.41
N GLN A 82 28.29 -4.26 -9.23
CA GLN A 82 27.62 -5.55 -9.40
C GLN A 82 27.38 -5.87 -10.90
N PRO A 83 28.45 -5.99 -11.72
CA PRO A 83 28.33 -6.11 -13.18
C PRO A 83 27.71 -7.44 -13.65
N GLU A 84 27.67 -8.44 -12.79
CA GLU A 84 26.99 -9.71 -13.02
C GLU A 84 25.47 -9.59 -12.93
N LEU A 85 24.96 -8.60 -12.22
CA LEU A 85 23.53 -8.38 -11.99
C LEU A 85 23.00 -7.19 -12.78
N TYR A 86 23.77 -6.09 -12.87
CA TYR A 86 23.35 -4.84 -13.51
C TYR A 86 24.23 -4.46 -14.68
N ARG A 87 23.63 -3.99 -15.77
CA ARG A 87 24.33 -3.50 -16.95
C ARG A 87 23.70 -2.25 -17.52
N MET A 88 24.48 -1.19 -17.63
CA MET A 88 24.05 -0.04 -18.44
C MET A 88 24.05 -0.43 -19.92
N VAL A 89 22.99 -0.07 -20.63
CA VAL A 89 22.82 -0.38 -22.05
C VAL A 89 22.48 0.90 -22.84
N SER A 90 22.92 0.95 -24.10
CA SER A 90 22.52 2.00 -25.04
C SER A 90 21.17 1.65 -25.67
N SER A 91 20.55 2.62 -26.35
CA SER A 91 19.31 2.41 -27.11
C SER A 91 19.43 1.27 -28.15
N GLU A 92 20.60 1.09 -28.75
CA GLU A 92 20.85 0.03 -29.72
C GLU A 92 20.88 -1.36 -29.04
N GLN A 93 21.47 -1.45 -27.85
CA GLN A 93 21.56 -2.68 -27.05
C GLN A 93 20.24 -3.04 -26.35
N ALA A 94 19.31 -2.09 -26.26
CA ALA A 94 17.99 -2.28 -25.68
C ALA A 94 17.05 -3.10 -26.57
N SER A 95 17.37 -3.30 -27.85
CA SER A 95 16.48 -3.89 -28.84
C SER A 95 16.36 -5.43 -28.78
N GLU A 96 17.33 -6.13 -28.21
CA GLU A 96 17.37 -7.60 -28.28
C GLU A 96 17.99 -8.24 -27.02
N GLY A 97 17.56 -9.48 -26.74
CA GLY A 97 18.15 -10.32 -25.72
C GLY A 97 17.57 -10.19 -24.31
N TRP A 98 16.44 -9.51 -24.18
CA TRP A 98 15.70 -9.36 -22.93
C TRP A 98 14.42 -10.21 -22.94
N ASP A 99 14.04 -10.73 -21.79
CA ASP A 99 12.81 -11.49 -21.65
C ASP A 99 11.60 -10.54 -21.56
N ILE A 100 11.78 -9.40 -20.87
CA ILE A 100 10.78 -8.36 -20.71
C ILE A 100 11.41 -6.98 -20.55
N HIS A 101 10.67 -5.92 -20.94
CA HIS A 101 11.05 -4.53 -20.79
C HIS A 101 10.04 -3.78 -19.93
N LEU A 102 10.50 -3.11 -18.88
CA LEU A 102 9.74 -2.18 -18.05
C LEU A 102 10.14 -0.75 -18.45
N SER A 103 9.23 -0.01 -19.07
CA SER A 103 9.55 1.28 -19.70
C SER A 103 8.65 2.41 -19.21
N PHE A 104 9.25 3.48 -18.70
CA PHE A 104 8.57 4.77 -18.52
C PHE A 104 8.63 5.66 -19.76
N ASN A 105 9.25 5.18 -20.82
CA ASN A 105 9.36 5.90 -22.09
C ASN A 105 8.43 5.31 -23.15
N ALA A 106 7.33 5.99 -23.44
CA ALA A 106 6.33 5.58 -24.42
C ALA A 106 6.85 5.57 -25.88
N SER A 107 8.00 6.19 -26.16
CA SER A 107 8.56 6.28 -27.53
C SER A 107 9.37 5.04 -27.93
N VAL A 108 9.61 4.10 -27.02
CA VAL A 108 10.36 2.88 -27.28
C VAL A 108 9.50 1.90 -28.07
N GLN A 109 9.90 1.59 -29.28
CA GLN A 109 9.37 0.43 -30.02
C GLN A 109 10.32 -0.74 -29.83
N SER A 110 9.85 -1.79 -29.20
CA SER A 110 10.63 -3.00 -28.92
C SER A 110 9.89 -4.23 -29.44
N THR A 111 10.62 -5.24 -29.89
CA THR A 111 10.09 -6.58 -30.15
C THR A 111 9.98 -7.42 -28.88
N THR A 112 10.61 -6.98 -27.80
CA THR A 112 10.49 -7.57 -26.46
C THR A 112 9.14 -7.22 -25.85
N PRO A 113 8.42 -8.14 -25.18
CA PRO A 113 7.25 -7.82 -24.39
C PRO A 113 7.54 -6.63 -23.47
N THR A 114 6.73 -5.58 -23.54
CA THR A 114 6.99 -4.32 -22.82
C THR A 114 5.80 -3.94 -21.96
N VAL A 115 6.08 -3.58 -20.71
CA VAL A 115 5.12 -2.93 -19.82
C VAL A 115 5.50 -1.45 -19.72
N TYR A 116 4.60 -0.59 -20.18
CA TYR A 116 4.75 0.86 -20.10
C TYR A 116 4.13 1.39 -18.82
N GLY A 117 4.82 2.34 -18.18
CA GLY A 117 4.31 3.11 -17.05
C GLY A 117 4.30 4.59 -17.36
N ALA A 118 3.35 5.33 -16.83
CA ALA A 118 3.32 6.78 -16.92
C ALA A 118 2.64 7.41 -15.70
N ILE A 119 3.12 8.59 -15.34
CA ILE A 119 2.64 9.38 -14.20
C ILE A 119 2.41 10.81 -14.67
N CYS A 120 1.30 11.42 -14.26
CA CYS A 120 1.01 12.82 -14.52
C CYS A 120 0.09 13.39 -13.45
N GLY A 121 0.62 14.26 -12.58
CA GLY A 121 -0.12 14.80 -11.44
C GLY A 121 -0.67 13.67 -10.53
N PRO A 122 -1.98 13.63 -10.26
CA PRO A 122 -2.62 12.59 -9.45
C PRO A 122 -2.92 11.29 -10.23
N ARG A 123 -2.48 11.20 -11.48
CA ARG A 123 -2.72 10.08 -12.38
C ARG A 123 -1.51 9.19 -12.50
N ALA A 124 -1.74 7.91 -12.59
CA ALA A 124 -0.74 6.92 -12.98
C ALA A 124 -1.44 5.79 -13.74
N ALA A 125 -0.79 5.26 -14.76
CA ALA A 125 -1.28 4.15 -15.55
C ALA A 125 -0.16 3.23 -16.00
N ILE A 126 -0.49 1.96 -16.22
CA ILE A 126 0.37 0.99 -16.90
C ILE A 126 -0.33 0.44 -18.14
N ALA A 127 0.44 0.03 -19.13
CA ALA A 127 -0.11 -0.58 -20.34
C ALA A 127 0.90 -1.56 -20.98
N THR A 128 0.40 -2.43 -21.86
CA THR A 128 1.25 -3.28 -22.72
C THR A 128 1.48 -2.67 -24.11
N THR A 129 0.82 -1.54 -24.37
CA THR A 129 1.04 -0.67 -25.53
C THR A 129 1.43 0.73 -25.04
N PRO A 130 2.14 1.54 -25.85
CA PRO A 130 2.51 2.89 -25.45
C PRO A 130 1.29 3.72 -25.02
N LEU A 131 1.38 4.32 -23.82
CA LEU A 131 0.32 5.16 -23.28
C LEU A 131 0.13 6.44 -24.10
N ILE A 132 -1.13 6.79 -24.35
CA ILE A 132 -1.47 8.03 -25.04
C ILE A 132 -1.18 9.21 -24.09
N PRO A 133 -0.43 10.23 -24.55
CA PRO A 133 -0.19 11.45 -23.77
C PRO A 133 -1.50 12.12 -23.36
N LEU A 134 -1.54 12.69 -22.16
CA LEU A 134 -2.69 13.45 -21.67
C LEU A 134 -2.80 14.79 -22.39
N HIS A 135 -4.00 15.14 -22.81
CA HIS A 135 -4.29 16.45 -23.37
C HIS A 135 -4.77 17.40 -22.26
N GLY A 136 -4.12 18.55 -22.13
CA GLY A 136 -4.54 19.64 -21.26
C GLY A 136 -4.09 19.53 -19.80
N VAL A 137 -3.28 18.54 -19.44
CA VAL A 137 -2.61 18.47 -18.15
C VAL A 137 -1.15 18.85 -18.35
N ASP A 138 -0.70 19.90 -17.67
CA ASP A 138 0.71 20.32 -17.69
C ASP A 138 1.53 19.37 -16.80
N GLY A 139 2.26 18.45 -17.43
CA GLY A 139 3.16 17.53 -16.75
C GLY A 139 4.53 18.12 -16.42
N SER A 140 4.76 19.41 -16.72
CA SER A 140 6.08 20.05 -16.57
C SER A 140 6.44 20.41 -15.13
N THR A 141 5.44 20.55 -14.25
CA THR A 141 5.66 20.90 -12.83
C THR A 141 5.65 19.65 -11.96
N PRO A 142 6.69 19.41 -11.13
CA PRO A 142 6.68 18.30 -10.19
C PRO A 142 5.47 18.41 -9.25
N HIS A 143 4.67 17.36 -9.19
CA HIS A 143 3.50 17.29 -8.33
C HIS A 143 3.89 16.59 -7.01
N PRO A 144 3.49 17.07 -5.82
CA PRO A 144 3.88 16.44 -4.54
C PRO A 144 3.49 14.97 -4.39
N LEU A 145 2.48 14.51 -5.11
CA LEU A 145 2.11 13.09 -5.14
C LEU A 145 2.97 12.23 -6.09
N ALA A 146 3.77 12.85 -6.96
CA ALA A 146 4.53 12.14 -8.00
C ALA A 146 5.49 11.08 -7.43
N PRO A 147 6.27 11.33 -6.36
CA PRO A 147 7.14 10.29 -5.79
C PRO A 147 6.38 9.05 -5.34
N SER A 148 5.25 9.23 -4.65
CA SER A 148 4.40 8.11 -4.21
C SER A 148 3.77 7.38 -5.39
N LEU A 149 3.26 8.11 -6.38
CA LEU A 149 2.64 7.51 -7.59
C LEU A 149 3.69 6.83 -8.49
N ARG A 150 4.94 7.25 -8.45
CA ARG A 150 6.05 6.56 -9.13
C ARG A 150 6.27 5.17 -8.54
N VAL A 151 6.26 5.05 -7.22
CA VAL A 151 6.34 3.74 -6.53
C VAL A 151 5.11 2.88 -6.84
N VAL A 152 3.91 3.46 -6.83
CA VAL A 152 2.66 2.77 -7.24
C VAL A 152 2.78 2.24 -8.67
N CYS A 153 3.29 3.07 -9.59
CA CYS A 153 3.50 2.69 -10.98
C CYS A 153 4.54 1.57 -11.12
N ALA A 154 5.69 1.71 -10.46
CA ALA A 154 6.73 0.70 -10.45
C ALA A 154 6.22 -0.65 -9.90
N ALA A 155 5.45 -0.63 -8.80
CA ALA A 155 4.84 -1.83 -8.23
C ALA A 155 3.87 -2.51 -9.21
N ALA A 156 3.04 -1.73 -9.91
CA ALA A 156 2.11 -2.26 -10.90
C ALA A 156 2.81 -2.80 -12.16
N MET A 157 3.86 -2.14 -12.62
CA MET A 157 4.67 -2.63 -13.75
C MET A 157 5.34 -3.97 -13.42
N VAL A 158 5.89 -4.11 -12.21
CA VAL A 158 6.51 -5.35 -11.75
C VAL A 158 5.47 -6.45 -11.57
N GLU A 159 4.28 -6.14 -11.05
CA GLU A 159 3.17 -7.11 -10.99
C GLU A 159 2.76 -7.58 -12.39
N ARG A 160 2.65 -6.66 -13.33
CA ARG A 160 2.33 -6.99 -14.71
C ARG A 160 3.42 -7.84 -15.36
N MET A 161 4.69 -7.58 -15.05
CA MET A 161 5.81 -8.43 -15.48
C MET A 161 5.65 -9.88 -14.97
N LEU A 162 5.26 -10.07 -13.70
CA LEU A 162 5.05 -11.41 -13.16
C LEU A 162 3.95 -12.17 -13.90
N ASP A 163 2.91 -11.48 -14.34
CA ASP A 163 1.82 -12.08 -15.12
C ASP A 163 2.22 -12.35 -16.57
N GLU A 164 2.85 -11.39 -17.27
CA GLU A 164 3.31 -11.56 -18.67
C GLU A 164 4.35 -12.69 -18.81
N MET A 165 5.17 -12.90 -17.79
CA MET A 165 6.21 -13.94 -17.77
C MET A 165 5.72 -15.28 -17.19
N ASP A 166 4.42 -15.38 -16.82
CA ASP A 166 3.83 -16.57 -16.19
C ASP A 166 4.66 -17.06 -14.99
N LEU A 167 4.95 -16.13 -14.07
CA LEU A 167 5.77 -16.39 -12.88
C LEU A 167 4.97 -16.61 -11.60
N ARG A 168 3.66 -16.65 -11.69
CA ARG A 168 2.76 -16.89 -10.56
C ARG A 168 2.64 -18.37 -10.25
N ASN A 169 2.68 -18.72 -8.97
CA ASN A 169 2.34 -20.08 -8.56
C ASN A 169 0.83 -20.30 -8.65
N ALA A 170 0.42 -21.48 -9.12
CA ALA A 170 -0.99 -21.84 -9.25
C ALA A 170 -1.78 -21.72 -7.93
N VAL A 171 -1.14 -21.99 -6.79
CA VAL A 171 -1.75 -21.84 -5.45
C VAL A 171 -2.11 -20.38 -5.17
N ALA A 172 -1.27 -19.43 -5.57
CA ALA A 172 -1.55 -18.00 -5.40
C ALA A 172 -2.72 -17.52 -6.27
N ILE A 173 -3.03 -18.22 -7.35
CA ILE A 173 -4.16 -17.91 -8.24
C ILE A 173 -5.46 -18.49 -7.67
N SER A 174 -5.42 -19.71 -7.10
CA SER A 174 -6.62 -20.41 -6.62
C SER A 174 -7.19 -19.85 -5.31
N ASP A 175 -6.36 -19.24 -4.47
CA ASP A 175 -6.75 -18.73 -3.14
C ASP A 175 -6.93 -17.20 -3.10
N ALA A 176 -6.91 -16.57 -4.26
CA ALA A 176 -7.09 -15.14 -4.36
C ALA A 176 -8.57 -14.76 -4.26
N TRP A 177 -8.90 -13.98 -3.23
CA TRP A 177 -10.25 -13.49 -2.97
C TRP A 177 -10.26 -11.97 -2.91
N VAL A 178 -11.22 -11.36 -3.57
CA VAL A 178 -11.50 -9.92 -3.43
C VAL A 178 -12.75 -9.74 -2.57
N THR A 179 -12.65 -8.91 -1.55
CA THR A 179 -13.83 -8.55 -0.72
C THR A 179 -14.44 -7.28 -1.30
N ILE A 180 -15.68 -7.35 -1.71
CA ILE A 180 -16.45 -6.23 -2.24
C ILE A 180 -17.73 -6.02 -1.43
N THR A 181 -18.27 -4.80 -1.47
CA THR A 181 -19.62 -4.51 -0.96
C THR A 181 -20.50 -4.24 -2.16
N CYS A 182 -21.63 -4.91 -2.25
CA CYS A 182 -22.59 -4.74 -3.32
C CYS A 182 -24.00 -4.54 -2.77
N ARG A 183 -24.83 -3.81 -3.52
CA ARG A 183 -26.26 -3.71 -3.30
C ARG A 183 -26.97 -4.75 -4.17
N ILE A 184 -27.82 -5.57 -3.59
CA ILE A 184 -28.63 -6.59 -4.26
C ILE A 184 -30.09 -6.17 -4.18
N GLU A 185 -30.71 -5.97 -5.32
CA GLU A 185 -32.11 -5.50 -5.43
C GLU A 185 -33.10 -6.60 -5.02
N THR A 186 -33.04 -6.98 -3.76
CA THR A 186 -34.01 -7.86 -3.09
C THR A 186 -33.89 -7.70 -1.57
N THR A 187 -35.00 -7.80 -0.87
CA THR A 187 -35.06 -7.84 0.59
C THR A 187 -35.14 -9.26 1.14
N ASP A 188 -35.37 -10.22 0.25
CA ASP A 188 -35.36 -11.64 0.60
C ASP A 188 -33.91 -12.11 0.76
N MET A 189 -33.55 -12.45 1.99
CA MET A 189 -32.19 -12.87 2.35
C MET A 189 -31.78 -14.20 1.71
N GLU A 190 -32.73 -15.08 1.46
CA GLU A 190 -32.46 -16.37 0.77
C GLU A 190 -32.17 -16.14 -0.71
N GLU A 191 -32.97 -15.28 -1.36
CA GLU A 191 -32.73 -14.85 -2.73
C GLU A 191 -31.38 -14.12 -2.86
N ALA A 192 -31.08 -13.20 -1.95
CA ALA A 192 -29.82 -12.48 -1.93
C ALA A 192 -28.62 -13.43 -1.78
N ARG A 193 -28.70 -14.42 -0.89
CA ARG A 193 -27.67 -15.47 -0.74
C ARG A 193 -27.51 -16.30 -1.99
N ALA A 194 -28.61 -16.68 -2.62
CA ALA A 194 -28.57 -17.45 -3.86
C ALA A 194 -27.86 -16.65 -4.97
N LYS A 195 -28.11 -15.35 -5.10
CA LYS A 195 -27.43 -14.46 -6.05
C LYS A 195 -25.93 -14.36 -5.76
N VAL A 196 -25.53 -14.22 -4.48
CA VAL A 196 -24.12 -14.26 -4.09
C VAL A 196 -23.46 -15.58 -4.46
N SER A 197 -24.10 -16.70 -4.13
CA SER A 197 -23.55 -18.03 -4.39
C SER A 197 -23.46 -18.35 -5.90
N SER A 198 -24.43 -17.89 -6.70
CA SER A 198 -24.41 -18.08 -8.16
C SER A 198 -23.28 -17.35 -8.87
N SER A 199 -22.74 -16.30 -8.27
CA SER A 199 -21.55 -15.60 -8.75
C SER A 199 -20.24 -16.21 -8.27
N GLY A 200 -20.27 -17.34 -7.57
CA GLY A 200 -19.11 -17.92 -6.92
C GLY A 200 -18.64 -17.17 -5.67
N GLY A 201 -19.42 -16.19 -5.19
CA GLY A 201 -19.11 -15.39 -4.04
C GLY A 201 -19.45 -16.10 -2.72
N MET A 202 -18.72 -15.75 -1.66
CA MET A 202 -19.03 -16.14 -0.28
C MET A 202 -19.51 -14.91 0.48
N PRO A 203 -20.70 -14.93 1.10
CA PRO A 203 -21.16 -13.80 1.89
C PRO A 203 -20.33 -13.68 3.18
N VAL A 204 -19.83 -12.48 3.44
CA VAL A 204 -19.16 -12.12 4.70
C VAL A 204 -20.20 -11.52 5.66
N SER A 205 -21.02 -10.58 5.17
CA SER A 205 -22.17 -10.04 5.90
C SER A 205 -23.25 -9.64 4.91
N MET A 206 -24.51 -9.70 5.35
CA MET A 206 -25.67 -9.31 4.55
C MET A 206 -26.67 -8.60 5.44
N THR A 207 -27.13 -7.42 5.03
CA THR A 207 -28.04 -6.58 5.84
C THR A 207 -29.04 -5.87 4.93
N PRO A 208 -30.31 -5.81 5.25
CA PRO A 208 -31.27 -5.00 4.51
C PRO A 208 -30.87 -3.53 4.48
N THR A 209 -31.09 -2.87 3.36
CA THR A 209 -30.89 -1.41 3.26
C THR A 209 -31.93 -0.67 4.09
N ALA A 210 -31.60 0.55 4.54
CA ALA A 210 -32.49 1.36 5.37
C ALA A 210 -33.80 1.73 4.66
N ASP A 211 -33.81 1.78 3.32
CA ASP A 211 -34.99 2.03 2.52
C ASP A 211 -35.89 0.78 2.38
N GLY A 212 -35.44 -0.37 2.85
CA GLY A 212 -36.17 -1.64 2.77
C GLY A 212 -36.39 -2.16 1.34
N LEU A 213 -35.60 -1.71 0.37
CA LEU A 213 -35.78 -2.09 -1.05
C LEU A 213 -34.71 -3.06 -1.53
N ALA A 214 -33.61 -3.22 -0.82
CA ALA A 214 -32.46 -4.03 -1.23
C ALA A 214 -31.76 -4.68 -0.05
N THR A 215 -30.80 -5.56 -0.33
CA THR A 215 -29.85 -6.11 0.62
C THR A 215 -28.45 -5.62 0.30
N LEU A 216 -27.76 -5.08 1.28
CA LEU A 216 -26.36 -4.78 1.19
C LEU A 216 -25.57 -6.03 1.57
N ALA A 217 -24.76 -6.52 0.66
CA ALA A 217 -23.94 -7.69 0.89
C ALA A 217 -22.46 -7.33 0.81
N ARG A 218 -21.71 -7.70 1.84
CA ARG A 218 -20.25 -7.77 1.78
C ARG A 218 -19.89 -9.21 1.41
N ILE A 219 -19.22 -9.38 0.29
CA ILE A 219 -18.94 -10.70 -0.27
C ILE A 219 -17.47 -10.84 -0.59
N ARG A 220 -16.97 -12.08 -0.51
CA ARG A 220 -15.70 -12.48 -1.09
C ARG A 220 -15.96 -13.15 -2.42
N LEU A 221 -15.31 -12.65 -3.45
CA LEU A 221 -15.33 -13.24 -4.79
C LEU A 221 -13.97 -13.85 -5.12
N PRO A 222 -13.93 -15.01 -5.78
CA PRO A 222 -12.67 -15.55 -6.29
C PRO A 222 -12.12 -14.62 -7.38
N TYR A 223 -10.82 -14.56 -7.47
CA TYR A 223 -10.15 -13.88 -8.57
C TYR A 223 -9.81 -14.92 -9.68
N PRO A 224 -9.91 -14.56 -10.94
CA PRO A 224 -10.37 -13.29 -11.51
C PRO A 224 -11.86 -13.05 -11.22
N LEU A 225 -12.22 -11.78 -11.03
CA LEU A 225 -13.60 -11.43 -10.78
C LEU A 225 -14.46 -11.84 -11.96
N PRO A 226 -15.58 -12.56 -11.74
CA PRO A 226 -16.49 -12.86 -12.81
C PRO A 226 -17.02 -11.56 -13.43
N LEU A 227 -17.10 -11.52 -14.75
CA LEU A 227 -17.68 -10.40 -15.48
C LEU A 227 -19.08 -10.14 -14.97
N ASN A 228 -19.25 -8.93 -14.40
CA ASN A 228 -20.56 -8.42 -14.01
C ASN A 228 -21.39 -9.40 -13.17
N PRO A 229 -20.90 -9.83 -11.97
CA PRO A 229 -21.64 -10.81 -11.16
C PRO A 229 -23.01 -10.28 -10.72
N TYR A 230 -23.20 -8.93 -10.75
CA TYR A 230 -24.47 -8.24 -10.47
C TYR A 230 -24.60 -6.98 -11.32
N GLU A 231 -25.79 -6.68 -11.82
CA GLU A 231 -26.10 -5.49 -12.63
C GLU A 231 -25.88 -4.15 -11.89
N HIS A 232 -25.68 -4.19 -10.56
CA HIS A 232 -25.56 -3.00 -9.69
C HIS A 232 -24.30 -2.99 -8.85
N LEU A 233 -23.25 -3.68 -9.32
CA LEU A 233 -21.93 -3.54 -8.71
C LEU A 233 -21.28 -2.25 -9.22
N GLU A 234 -21.24 -1.20 -8.41
CA GLU A 234 -20.36 -0.05 -8.61
C GLU A 234 -18.88 -0.42 -8.35
N VAL A 235 -18.46 -1.55 -8.88
CA VAL A 235 -17.08 -2.00 -8.82
C VAL A 235 -16.50 -1.81 -10.21
N GLN A 236 -15.68 -0.78 -10.38
CA GLN A 236 -14.85 -0.66 -11.57
C GLN A 236 -13.71 -1.69 -11.43
N THR A 237 -13.93 -2.88 -11.96
CA THR A 237 -12.88 -3.90 -12.08
C THR A 237 -12.19 -3.74 -13.43
N ASN A 238 -10.90 -3.52 -13.39
CA ASN A 238 -10.05 -3.63 -14.59
C ASN A 238 -9.50 -5.07 -14.74
N GLY A 239 -10.24 -6.10 -14.32
CA GLY A 239 -9.68 -7.44 -14.26
C GLY A 239 -10.57 -8.52 -14.87
N ASN A 240 -10.24 -8.90 -16.06
CA ASN A 240 -10.55 -10.18 -16.70
C ASN A 240 -9.28 -11.03 -16.78
N ASP A 241 -9.44 -12.31 -17.16
CA ASP A 241 -8.33 -13.23 -17.48
C ASP A 241 -7.33 -12.64 -18.49
N ASN A 242 -7.79 -11.68 -19.31
CA ASN A 242 -6.95 -10.78 -20.09
C ASN A 242 -6.95 -9.43 -19.36
N LEU A 243 -5.88 -9.10 -18.65
CA LEU A 243 -5.67 -7.76 -18.13
C LEU A 243 -5.80 -6.75 -19.28
N PRO A 244 -6.51 -5.63 -19.08
CA PRO A 244 -6.69 -4.64 -20.13
C PRO A 244 -5.34 -4.13 -20.61
N GLU A 245 -5.26 -3.71 -21.89
CA GLU A 245 -4.04 -3.13 -22.45
C GLU A 245 -3.55 -1.96 -21.61
N GLN A 246 -4.47 -1.18 -21.04
CA GLN A 246 -4.20 -0.09 -20.11
C GLN A 246 -4.94 -0.28 -18.79
N THR A 247 -4.25 -0.07 -17.69
CA THR A 247 -4.78 -0.12 -16.32
C THR A 247 -4.48 1.18 -15.59
N ASP A 248 -5.52 1.86 -15.11
CA ASP A 248 -5.40 3.08 -14.31
C ASP A 248 -5.10 2.71 -12.85
N ILE A 249 -3.97 3.20 -12.35
CA ILE A 249 -3.46 2.88 -11.01
C ILE A 249 -3.25 4.11 -10.11
N GLY A 250 -3.60 5.30 -10.60
CA GLY A 250 -3.61 6.54 -9.82
C GLY A 250 -4.95 6.80 -9.12
N LEU A 251 -5.06 7.91 -8.41
CA LEU A 251 -6.32 8.34 -7.78
C LEU A 251 -7.35 8.82 -8.81
N VAL A 252 -6.88 9.49 -9.84
CA VAL A 252 -7.71 10.00 -10.93
C VAL A 252 -7.48 9.11 -12.15
N PRO A 253 -8.54 8.65 -12.84
CA PRO A 253 -8.39 7.88 -14.07
C PRO A 253 -7.56 8.63 -15.11
N TRP A 254 -6.75 7.90 -15.89
CA TRP A 254 -5.81 8.49 -16.86
C TRP A 254 -6.49 9.45 -17.83
N ASN A 255 -7.63 9.06 -18.38
CA ASN A 255 -8.38 9.85 -19.36
C ASN A 255 -9.51 10.71 -18.76
N ALA A 256 -9.55 10.88 -17.44
CA ALA A 256 -10.56 11.71 -16.80
C ALA A 256 -10.38 13.19 -17.17
N ALA A 257 -11.49 13.93 -17.12
CA ALA A 257 -11.47 15.38 -17.16
C ALA A 257 -10.63 15.98 -16.02
N LEU A 258 -10.35 17.29 -16.07
CA LEU A 258 -9.64 18.00 -15.01
C LEU A 258 -10.29 17.73 -13.63
N HIS A 259 -9.46 17.33 -12.69
CA HIS A 259 -9.84 17.02 -11.32
C HIS A 259 -9.27 18.10 -10.37
N PRO A 260 -9.91 18.39 -9.23
CA PRO A 260 -9.36 19.33 -8.25
C PRO A 260 -7.91 19.08 -7.87
N LEU A 261 -7.49 17.81 -7.75
CA LEU A 261 -6.11 17.43 -7.46
C LEU A 261 -5.09 17.79 -8.56
N ASP A 262 -5.53 18.21 -9.77
CA ASP A 262 -4.64 18.72 -10.82
C ASP A 262 -4.24 20.18 -10.58
N SER A 263 -4.91 20.87 -9.67
CA SER A 263 -4.62 22.27 -9.35
C SER A 263 -3.42 22.37 -8.39
N THR A 264 -3.03 23.60 -8.07
CA THR A 264 -1.93 23.88 -7.13
C THR A 264 -2.11 23.10 -5.84
N PHE A 265 -1.10 22.28 -5.51
CA PHE A 265 -1.10 21.37 -4.36
C PHE A 265 -0.03 21.81 -3.38
N THR A 266 -0.44 22.24 -2.19
CA THR A 266 0.47 22.67 -1.13
C THR A 266 0.31 21.75 0.08
N VAL A 267 1.40 21.12 0.52
CA VAL A 267 1.44 20.29 1.73
C VAL A 267 1.75 21.17 2.93
N GLU A 268 1.05 20.97 4.04
CA GLU A 268 1.22 21.70 5.29
C GLU A 268 1.93 20.85 6.36
N ALA A 269 2.64 21.51 7.26
CA ALA A 269 3.27 20.86 8.41
C ALA A 269 2.18 20.25 9.32
N THR A 270 2.36 19.00 9.72
CA THR A 270 1.35 18.26 10.48
C THR A 270 2.02 17.29 11.44
N ASN A 271 1.45 17.16 12.65
CA ASN A 271 1.85 16.14 13.61
C ASN A 271 1.10 14.83 13.30
N MET A 272 1.85 13.73 13.23
CA MET A 272 1.30 12.44 12.87
C MET A 272 1.87 11.28 13.68
N VAL A 273 1.03 10.25 13.86
CA VAL A 273 1.41 8.97 14.47
C VAL A 273 1.35 7.89 13.40
N MET A 274 2.45 7.17 13.22
CA MET A 274 2.49 5.96 12.40
C MET A 274 2.66 4.74 13.30
N LEU A 275 1.64 3.91 13.34
CA LEU A 275 1.65 2.66 14.08
C LEU A 275 2.01 1.51 13.13
N GLY A 276 3.18 0.93 13.37
CA GLY A 276 3.81 -0.10 12.54
C GLY A 276 4.73 0.46 11.46
N VAL A 277 6.01 0.07 11.48
CA VAL A 277 7.00 0.36 10.43
C VAL A 277 7.50 -0.92 9.75
N GLY A 278 6.58 -1.88 9.64
CA GLY A 278 6.75 -3.13 8.91
C GLY A 278 6.59 -3.00 7.40
N GLY A 279 5.83 -3.92 6.78
CA GLY A 279 5.64 -3.98 5.33
C GLY A 279 5.06 -2.71 4.71
N LEU A 280 4.11 -2.05 5.35
CA LEU A 280 3.44 -0.84 4.85
C LEU A 280 4.17 0.43 5.28
N GLY A 281 4.44 0.57 6.58
CA GLY A 281 5.06 1.78 7.14
C GLY A 281 6.46 2.03 6.60
N SER A 282 7.22 0.98 6.26
CA SER A 282 8.53 1.14 5.63
C SER A 282 8.49 1.78 4.23
N TRP A 283 7.35 1.72 3.54
CA TRP A 283 7.14 2.40 2.26
C TRP A 283 6.47 3.77 2.44
N SER A 284 5.50 3.90 3.34
CA SER A 284 4.78 5.17 3.49
C SER A 284 5.60 6.24 4.22
N ALA A 285 6.32 5.90 5.31
CA ALA A 285 7.07 6.87 6.09
C ALA A 285 8.11 7.65 5.28
N PRO A 286 8.99 7.02 4.47
CA PRO A 286 9.98 7.77 3.69
C PRO A 286 9.35 8.73 2.66
N LEU A 287 8.22 8.35 2.04
CA LEU A 287 7.52 9.18 1.07
C LEU A 287 6.88 10.41 1.74
N LEU A 288 6.33 10.25 2.94
CA LEU A 288 5.84 11.36 3.74
C LEU A 288 6.98 12.29 4.15
N MET A 289 8.08 11.73 4.66
CA MET A 289 9.28 12.50 5.05
C MET A 289 9.83 13.33 3.88
N GLU A 290 9.79 12.82 2.65
CA GLU A 290 10.29 13.53 1.48
C GLU A 290 9.45 14.77 1.11
N GLN A 291 8.14 14.72 1.35
CA GLN A 291 7.19 15.72 0.84
C GLN A 291 6.67 16.68 1.91
N MET A 292 6.77 16.34 3.18
CA MET A 292 6.25 17.19 4.25
C MET A 292 7.22 18.30 4.63
N PRO A 293 6.73 19.54 4.85
CA PRO A 293 7.57 20.69 5.13
C PRO A 293 7.99 20.77 6.61
N GLY A 294 7.43 19.94 7.51
CA GLY A 294 7.73 19.96 8.94
C GLY A 294 6.65 19.27 9.78
N GLY A 295 6.78 19.36 11.10
CA GLY A 295 5.88 18.77 12.09
C GLY A 295 6.55 17.69 12.92
N ASP A 296 5.79 17.07 13.82
CA ASP A 296 6.24 15.94 14.64
C ASP A 296 5.77 14.62 14.04
N PHE A 297 6.70 13.70 13.84
CA PHE A 297 6.43 12.38 13.30
C PHE A 297 6.73 11.30 14.35
N HIS A 298 5.68 10.71 14.90
CA HIS A 298 5.79 9.68 15.93
C HIS A 298 5.77 8.30 15.28
N VAL A 299 6.88 7.56 15.41
CA VAL A 299 7.06 6.19 14.91
C VAL A 299 6.84 5.22 16.04
N VAL A 300 5.83 4.36 15.93
CA VAL A 300 5.44 3.39 16.97
C VAL A 300 5.53 1.98 16.41
N ASP A 301 6.39 1.13 16.98
CA ASP A 301 6.49 -0.29 16.62
C ASP A 301 7.11 -1.06 17.79
N GLY A 302 6.39 -2.06 18.31
CA GLY A 302 6.83 -2.87 19.44
C GLY A 302 7.76 -4.03 19.09
N ASP A 303 8.05 -4.28 17.79
CA ASP A 303 8.93 -5.36 17.37
C ASP A 303 10.38 -5.08 17.73
N THR A 304 10.93 -5.91 18.60
CA THR A 304 12.30 -5.78 19.14
C THR A 304 13.38 -6.30 18.20
N SER A 305 13.02 -6.98 17.10
CA SER A 305 13.97 -7.59 16.19
C SER A 305 13.53 -7.52 14.73
N ILE A 306 14.38 -6.99 13.87
CA ILE A 306 14.29 -7.10 12.42
C ILE A 306 14.80 -8.46 12.00
N GLU A 307 14.01 -9.21 11.25
CA GLU A 307 14.36 -10.55 10.77
C GLU A 307 14.73 -10.55 9.28
N VAL A 308 15.56 -11.50 8.86
CA VAL A 308 16.02 -11.62 7.46
C VAL A 308 14.85 -11.68 6.48
N HIS A 309 13.77 -12.39 6.82
CA HIS A 309 12.58 -12.51 5.99
C HIS A 309 11.73 -11.21 5.91
N ASN A 310 12.04 -10.19 6.71
CA ASN A 310 11.43 -8.86 6.58
C ASN A 310 11.99 -8.11 5.36
N LEU A 311 13.26 -8.32 5.04
CA LEU A 311 14.02 -7.57 4.06
C LEU A 311 13.49 -7.71 2.61
N ASN A 312 12.65 -8.71 2.33
CA ASN A 312 12.04 -8.87 1.01
C ASN A 312 10.93 -7.86 0.71
N ARG A 313 10.48 -7.06 1.69
CA ARG A 313 9.38 -6.12 1.53
C ARG A 313 9.42 -4.89 2.45
N GLN A 314 10.37 -4.81 3.38
CA GLN A 314 10.53 -3.70 4.32
C GLN A 314 11.76 -2.88 3.93
N VAL A 315 11.57 -1.87 3.10
CA VAL A 315 12.64 -1.13 2.41
C VAL A 315 13.49 -0.23 3.33
N LEU A 316 13.01 0.08 4.53
CA LEU A 316 13.78 0.83 5.54
C LEU A 316 14.96 0.04 6.12
N TYR A 317 14.98 -1.29 5.93
CA TYR A 317 15.94 -2.18 6.58
C TYR A 317 16.83 -2.90 5.58
N ASN A 318 18.03 -3.21 6.01
CA ASN A 318 19.00 -4.02 5.27
C ASN A 318 19.67 -5.05 6.20
N ASP A 319 20.58 -5.86 5.67
CA ASP A 319 21.23 -6.94 6.42
C ASP A 319 21.97 -6.47 7.69
N GLN A 320 22.45 -5.21 7.73
CA GLN A 320 23.15 -4.64 8.91
C GLN A 320 22.18 -4.31 10.06
N HIS A 321 20.89 -4.29 9.79
CA HIS A 321 19.84 -3.96 10.75
C HIS A 321 19.21 -5.21 11.39
N VAL A 322 19.51 -6.41 10.88
CA VAL A 322 18.97 -7.67 11.42
C VAL A 322 19.32 -7.80 12.90
N GLY A 323 18.32 -8.12 13.72
CA GLY A 323 18.44 -8.26 15.18
C GLY A 323 18.24 -6.97 15.97
N LYS A 324 18.05 -5.81 15.33
CA LYS A 324 17.77 -4.52 15.99
C LYS A 324 16.27 -4.25 16.05
N ALA A 325 15.82 -3.40 16.98
CA ALA A 325 14.44 -2.98 17.11
C ALA A 325 13.97 -2.17 15.88
N LYS A 326 12.77 -2.47 15.38
CA LYS A 326 12.24 -1.84 14.15
C LYS A 326 12.06 -0.34 14.29
N ALA A 327 11.40 0.13 15.37
CA ALA A 327 11.14 1.55 15.59
C ALA A 327 12.44 2.38 15.68
N GLU A 328 13.46 1.87 16.36
CA GLU A 328 14.74 2.55 16.51
C GLU A 328 15.45 2.73 15.17
N VAL A 329 15.56 1.64 14.39
CA VAL A 329 16.19 1.70 13.05
C VAL A 329 15.38 2.58 12.11
N ALA A 330 14.06 2.48 12.11
CA ALA A 330 13.20 3.34 11.30
C ALA A 330 13.43 4.82 11.64
N GLY A 331 13.42 5.17 12.93
CA GLY A 331 13.67 6.53 13.37
C GLY A 331 15.05 7.06 12.95
N GLU A 332 16.10 6.23 13.04
CA GLU A 332 17.45 6.59 12.57
C GLU A 332 17.50 6.86 11.06
N GLN A 333 16.79 6.07 10.25
CA GLN A 333 16.75 6.25 8.80
C GLN A 333 15.92 7.48 8.41
N LEU A 334 14.76 7.66 9.01
CA LEU A 334 13.86 8.77 8.72
C LEU A 334 14.47 10.13 9.07
N LYS A 335 15.16 10.25 10.20
CA LYS A 335 15.90 11.48 10.61
C LYS A 335 16.93 11.94 9.57
N LYS A 336 17.45 11.03 8.75
CA LYS A 336 18.43 11.36 7.68
C LYS A 336 17.76 11.91 6.42
N LEU A 337 16.47 11.64 6.22
CA LEU A 337 15.75 12.00 5.00
C LEU A 337 15.28 13.46 5.04
N ASN A 338 14.81 13.93 6.19
CA ASN A 338 14.31 15.28 6.34
C ASN A 338 14.62 15.81 7.75
N THR A 339 15.37 16.90 7.84
CA THR A 339 15.77 17.53 9.11
C THR A 339 14.76 18.53 9.65
N GLU A 340 13.78 18.93 8.84
CA GLU A 340 12.70 19.86 9.23
C GLU A 340 11.58 19.16 10.02
N ILE A 341 11.56 17.82 9.99
CA ILE A 341 10.60 16.99 10.73
C ILE A 341 11.26 16.44 11.98
N THR A 342 10.61 16.63 13.13
CA THR A 342 11.06 16.02 14.39
C THR A 342 10.55 14.57 14.47
N VAL A 343 11.45 13.60 14.42
CA VAL A 343 11.06 12.18 14.51
C VAL A 343 11.21 11.70 15.96
N HIS A 344 10.08 11.29 16.54
CA HIS A 344 9.98 10.67 17.86
C HIS A 344 9.82 9.15 17.71
N VAL A 345 10.55 8.39 18.52
CA VAL A 345 10.58 6.92 18.42
C VAL A 345 9.95 6.31 19.65
N HIS A 346 8.96 5.46 19.45
CA HIS A 346 8.24 4.73 20.49
C HIS A 346 8.40 3.22 20.25
N PRO A 347 9.42 2.56 20.86
CA PRO A 347 9.66 1.13 20.69
C PRO A 347 8.73 0.31 21.61
N GLU A 348 7.43 0.47 21.41
CA GLU A 348 6.39 -0.09 22.25
C GLU A 348 5.13 -0.43 21.44
N HIS A 349 4.26 -1.28 21.99
CA HIS A 349 2.95 -1.55 21.42
C HIS A 349 1.91 -0.52 21.88
N LEU A 350 0.97 -0.16 20.99
CA LEU A 350 -0.18 0.64 21.38
C LEU A 350 -1.11 -0.17 22.29
N LEU A 351 -1.34 0.31 23.49
CA LEU A 351 -2.22 -0.29 24.50
C LEU A 351 -3.47 0.58 24.72
N PRO A 352 -4.59 0.01 25.22
CA PRO A 352 -5.80 0.77 25.54
C PRO A 352 -5.56 1.95 26.47
N MET A 353 -4.71 1.76 27.49
CA MET A 353 -4.35 2.80 28.44
C MET A 353 -3.75 4.05 27.77
N HIS A 354 -2.96 3.90 26.71
CA HIS A 354 -2.38 5.03 25.98
C HIS A 354 -3.46 5.89 25.33
N VAL A 355 -4.52 5.26 24.80
CA VAL A 355 -5.67 5.97 24.23
C VAL A 355 -6.53 6.61 25.31
N GLU A 356 -6.75 5.94 26.44
CA GLU A 356 -7.47 6.49 27.59
C GLU A 356 -6.79 7.70 28.18
N GLU A 357 -5.47 7.63 28.39
CA GLU A 357 -4.67 8.72 28.95
C GLU A 357 -4.54 9.91 27.99
N SER A 358 -4.66 9.69 26.67
CA SER A 358 -4.60 10.77 25.67
C SER A 358 -5.87 11.64 25.62
N ARG A 359 -6.94 11.27 26.33
CA ARG A 359 -8.22 11.98 26.35
C ARG A 359 -8.26 13.06 27.41
N GLU A 360 -8.74 14.25 27.02
CA GLU A 360 -9.06 15.32 27.95
C GLU A 360 -10.32 15.00 28.77
N ASP A 361 -11.25 14.21 28.22
CA ASP A 361 -12.54 13.87 28.82
C ASP A 361 -12.63 12.34 29.04
N ARG A 362 -12.53 11.91 30.28
CA ARG A 362 -12.49 10.51 30.71
C ARG A 362 -13.85 9.79 30.71
N MET A 363 -14.87 10.36 30.08
CA MET A 363 -16.28 9.92 30.23
C MET A 363 -16.75 8.86 29.24
N VAL A 364 -15.95 8.47 28.22
CA VAL A 364 -16.32 7.39 27.29
C VAL A 364 -15.44 6.19 27.55
N GLU A 365 -16.04 5.08 27.96
CA GLU A 365 -15.30 3.82 28.11
C GLU A 365 -14.70 3.40 26.76
N VAL A 366 -13.38 3.27 26.72
CA VAL A 366 -12.70 2.53 25.66
C VAL A 366 -13.24 1.11 25.70
N LEU A 367 -13.45 0.49 24.56
CA LEU A 367 -13.90 -0.89 24.48
C LEU A 367 -13.20 -1.73 25.55
N PRO A 368 -13.95 -2.43 26.43
CA PRO A 368 -13.35 -3.38 27.34
C PRO A 368 -12.67 -4.46 26.51
N MET A 369 -11.37 -4.31 26.37
CA MET A 369 -10.54 -5.29 25.71
C MET A 369 -10.24 -6.38 26.75
N ALA A 370 -10.42 -7.66 26.38
CA ALA A 370 -10.08 -8.79 27.22
C ALA A 370 -8.68 -8.60 27.82
N SER A 371 -8.56 -8.90 29.10
CA SER A 371 -7.38 -8.68 29.92
C SER A 371 -6.08 -8.96 29.16
N PHE A 372 -5.30 -7.91 28.95
CA PHE A 372 -3.88 -8.09 28.76
C PHE A 372 -3.30 -8.51 30.12
N ASP A 373 -2.43 -9.50 30.14
CA ASP A 373 -1.45 -9.62 31.20
C ASP A 373 -0.52 -8.39 31.04
N LEU A 374 -0.84 -7.34 31.77
CA LEU A 374 0.01 -6.17 31.88
C LEU A 374 1.23 -6.64 32.72
N ASP A 375 2.37 -6.75 32.10
CA ASP A 375 3.62 -6.75 32.85
C ASP A 375 3.64 -5.48 33.71
N GLU A 376 3.72 -5.65 35.05
CA GLU A 376 3.67 -4.57 36.05
C GLU A 376 4.88 -3.60 35.99
N GLY A 377 5.50 -3.47 34.84
CA GLY A 377 6.69 -2.66 34.58
C GLY A 377 6.52 -1.54 33.55
N ALA A 378 5.28 -1.06 33.29
CA ALA A 378 5.07 0.04 32.35
C ALA A 378 5.83 1.30 32.84
N THR A 379 6.96 1.57 32.19
CA THR A 379 7.64 2.87 32.26
C THR A 379 6.71 3.96 31.72
N GLU A 380 6.84 5.21 32.23
CA GLU A 380 6.12 6.37 31.70
C GLU A 380 6.28 6.42 30.17
N SER A 381 5.17 6.22 29.45
CA SER A 381 5.11 6.28 27.99
C SER A 381 4.80 7.72 27.55
N ALA A 382 5.49 8.19 26.51
CA ALA A 382 5.16 9.47 25.86
C ALA A 382 4.08 9.33 24.77
N LEU A 383 3.56 8.12 24.54
CA LEU A 383 2.59 7.83 23.50
C LEU A 383 1.23 8.51 23.71
N PRO A 384 0.68 8.65 24.94
CA PRO A 384 -0.54 9.44 25.17
C PRO A 384 -0.42 10.90 24.71
N GLU A 385 0.75 11.55 24.98
CA GLU A 385 0.99 12.91 24.52
C GLU A 385 1.09 12.97 22.98
N ALA A 386 1.81 12.03 22.37
CA ALA A 386 1.90 11.92 20.92
C ALA A 386 0.52 11.80 20.27
N ILE A 387 -0.37 10.96 20.80
CA ILE A 387 -1.74 10.80 20.35
C ILE A 387 -2.52 12.12 20.54
N SER A 388 -2.40 12.76 21.70
CA SER A 388 -3.16 13.97 22.05
C SER A 388 -2.79 15.19 21.20
N THR A 389 -1.59 15.22 20.63
CA THR A 389 -1.07 16.33 19.82
C THR A 389 -1.14 16.09 18.32
N SER A 390 -1.51 14.87 17.88
CA SER A 390 -1.59 14.49 16.47
C SER A 390 -3.02 14.53 15.93
N ASN A 391 -3.16 14.81 14.64
CA ASN A 391 -4.43 14.81 13.92
C ASN A 391 -4.46 13.81 12.76
N LEU A 392 -3.31 13.25 12.36
CA LEU A 392 -3.18 12.27 11.30
C LEU A 392 -2.54 10.99 11.83
N PHE A 393 -3.19 9.87 11.56
CA PHE A 393 -2.82 8.57 12.09
C PHE A 393 -2.70 7.55 10.96
N PHE A 394 -1.62 6.75 10.98
CA PHE A 394 -1.38 5.71 9.98
C PHE A 394 -1.44 4.32 10.62
N GLY A 395 -2.40 3.49 10.21
CA GLY A 395 -2.54 2.11 10.65
C GLY A 395 -1.81 1.15 9.71
N CYS A 396 -0.52 0.90 9.95
CA CYS A 396 0.35 0.02 9.15
C CYS A 396 0.54 -1.36 9.79
N LEU A 397 -0.51 -1.88 10.41
CA LEU A 397 -0.49 -3.06 11.27
C LEU A 397 -1.00 -4.31 10.55
N ASP A 398 -0.73 -5.45 11.14
CA ASP A 398 -1.22 -6.76 10.71
C ASP A 398 -2.43 -7.27 11.52
N ASN A 399 -2.82 -6.60 12.62
CA ASN A 399 -3.96 -7.04 13.44
C ASN A 399 -5.09 -6.00 13.54
N MET A 400 -6.34 -6.49 13.57
CA MET A 400 -7.55 -5.66 13.57
C MET A 400 -7.76 -4.91 14.88
N ARG A 401 -7.34 -5.49 16.01
CA ARG A 401 -7.50 -4.91 17.34
C ARG A 401 -6.70 -3.62 17.49
N ALA A 402 -5.40 -3.65 17.15
CA ALA A 402 -4.55 -2.46 17.20
C ALA A 402 -5.01 -1.38 16.21
N ARG A 403 -5.52 -1.79 15.03
CA ARG A 403 -6.14 -0.86 14.07
C ARG A 403 -7.36 -0.17 14.65
N THR A 404 -8.25 -0.92 15.31
CA THR A 404 -9.46 -0.38 15.94
C THR A 404 -9.09 0.58 17.05
N LEU A 405 -8.11 0.24 17.87
CA LEU A 405 -7.63 1.10 18.96
C LEU A 405 -7.03 2.42 18.43
N LEU A 406 -6.22 2.36 17.37
CA LEU A 406 -5.70 3.56 16.71
C LEU A 406 -6.83 4.40 16.09
N ASN A 407 -7.83 3.76 15.53
CA ASN A 407 -8.98 4.46 14.98
C ASN A 407 -9.79 5.17 16.08
N GLU A 408 -9.96 4.57 17.25
CA GLU A 408 -10.57 5.23 18.41
C GLU A 408 -9.77 6.47 18.84
N ALA A 409 -8.46 6.36 18.89
CA ALA A 409 -7.58 7.52 19.16
C ALA A 409 -7.80 8.64 18.14
N ALA A 410 -7.85 8.33 16.86
CA ALA A 410 -8.08 9.30 15.79
C ALA A 410 -9.46 9.96 15.91
N LEU A 411 -10.53 9.18 16.12
CA LEU A 411 -11.90 9.70 16.24
C LEU A 411 -12.05 10.68 17.41
N HIS A 412 -11.44 10.37 18.57
CA HIS A 412 -11.47 11.26 19.73
C HIS A 412 -10.81 12.61 19.50
N ARG A 413 -9.83 12.63 18.62
CA ARG A 413 -9.12 13.87 18.21
C ARG A 413 -9.84 14.60 17.07
N ASN A 414 -10.98 14.08 16.59
CA ASN A 414 -11.59 14.49 15.33
C ASN A 414 -10.55 14.49 14.17
N GLY A 415 -9.62 13.56 14.25
CA GLY A 415 -8.53 13.38 13.30
C GLY A 415 -8.87 12.37 12.21
N THR A 416 -7.93 12.19 11.33
CA THR A 416 -8.02 11.24 10.21
C THR A 416 -7.10 10.04 10.44
N MET A 417 -7.62 8.83 10.26
CA MET A 417 -6.80 7.62 10.16
C MET A 417 -6.72 7.14 8.71
N ILE A 418 -5.51 7.00 8.21
CA ILE A 418 -5.24 6.29 6.97
C ILE A 418 -4.93 4.84 7.32
N ASN A 419 -5.84 3.94 6.96
CA ASN A 419 -5.72 2.52 7.23
C ASN A 419 -5.23 1.79 5.99
N GLY A 420 -4.16 1.00 6.14
CA GLY A 420 -3.62 0.16 5.07
C GLY A 420 -3.57 -1.31 5.49
N GLY A 421 -3.71 -2.22 4.55
CA GLY A 421 -3.57 -3.65 4.75
C GLY A 421 -2.94 -4.32 3.55
N SER A 422 -2.15 -5.36 3.79
CA SER A 422 -1.59 -6.20 2.74
C SER A 422 -1.58 -7.65 3.17
N GLU A 423 -2.08 -8.52 2.31
CA GLU A 423 -2.06 -9.96 2.50
C GLU A 423 -1.84 -10.62 1.14
N SER A 424 -0.79 -11.42 1.02
CA SER A 424 -0.46 -12.08 -0.24
C SER A 424 -0.30 -11.08 -1.39
N VAL A 425 -1.18 -11.14 -2.37
CA VAL A 425 -1.25 -10.24 -3.54
C VAL A 425 -2.38 -9.22 -3.43
N HIS A 426 -3.02 -9.15 -2.26
CA HIS A 426 -4.11 -8.22 -1.96
C HIS A 426 -3.63 -7.07 -1.09
N GLY A 427 -4.06 -5.86 -1.44
CA GLY A 427 -3.82 -4.66 -0.65
C GLY A 427 -5.11 -3.88 -0.46
N ILE A 428 -5.16 -3.09 0.60
CA ILE A 428 -6.25 -2.16 0.86
C ILE A 428 -5.70 -0.86 1.41
N VAL A 429 -6.29 0.26 0.98
CA VAL A 429 -6.04 1.58 1.56
C VAL A 429 -7.38 2.32 1.66
N GLU A 430 -7.64 2.89 2.83
CA GLU A 430 -8.87 3.64 3.10
C GLU A 430 -8.63 4.77 4.09
N ARG A 431 -9.46 5.80 4.01
CA ARG A 431 -9.56 6.88 4.97
C ARG A 431 -10.69 6.59 5.97
N LEU A 432 -10.45 6.85 7.23
CA LEU A 432 -11.41 6.73 8.32
C LEU A 432 -11.45 8.03 9.09
N THR A 433 -12.64 8.61 9.19
CA THR A 433 -12.94 9.86 9.91
C THR A 433 -14.28 9.73 10.60
N ASN A 434 -14.67 10.73 11.39
CA ASN A 434 -16.01 10.79 11.95
C ASN A 434 -17.11 10.81 10.87
N ASP A 435 -16.82 11.37 9.70
CA ASP A 435 -17.77 11.47 8.59
C ASP A 435 -17.78 10.24 7.68
N ASP A 436 -16.61 9.64 7.40
CA ASP A 436 -16.47 8.51 6.47
C ASP A 436 -16.74 7.13 7.12
N GLY A 437 -16.89 7.11 8.44
CA GLY A 437 -17.09 5.89 9.22
C GLY A 437 -15.80 5.30 9.80
N CYS A 438 -15.92 4.61 10.92
CA CYS A 438 -14.83 4.01 11.67
C CYS A 438 -14.59 2.53 11.31
N MET A 439 -13.59 1.92 11.92
CA MET A 439 -13.28 0.49 11.76
C MET A 439 -14.50 -0.40 12.05
N VAL A 440 -15.25 -0.10 13.11
CA VAL A 440 -16.47 -0.85 13.44
C VAL A 440 -17.54 -0.70 12.37
N CYS A 441 -17.72 0.52 11.84
CA CYS A 441 -18.64 0.78 10.75
C CYS A 441 -18.29 -0.02 9.49
N ARG A 442 -16.99 -0.16 9.21
CA ARG A 442 -16.49 -0.82 7.99
C ARG A 442 -16.49 -2.33 8.09
N TYR A 443 -16.06 -2.86 9.22
CA TYR A 443 -15.74 -4.29 9.37
C TYR A 443 -16.71 -5.02 10.29
N GLY A 444 -17.55 -4.29 11.03
CA GLY A 444 -18.43 -4.81 12.06
C GLY A 444 -17.76 -4.93 13.42
N ASP A 445 -18.57 -4.95 14.48
CA ASP A 445 -18.09 -4.97 15.86
C ASP A 445 -17.34 -6.27 16.18
N GLU A 446 -17.82 -7.40 15.68
CA GLU A 446 -17.16 -8.70 15.88
C GLU A 446 -15.76 -8.73 15.28
N ALA A 447 -15.59 -8.27 14.03
CA ALA A 447 -14.28 -8.22 13.39
C ALA A 447 -13.33 -7.21 14.05
N ALA A 448 -13.87 -6.07 14.50
CA ALA A 448 -13.09 -5.06 15.21
C ALA A 448 -12.62 -5.50 16.59
N ARG A 449 -13.33 -6.44 17.21
CA ARG A 449 -13.02 -7.04 18.52
C ARG A 449 -12.34 -8.40 18.43
N ALA A 450 -12.18 -8.97 17.22
CA ALA A 450 -11.61 -10.28 17.06
C ALA A 450 -10.27 -10.37 17.79
N GLU A 451 -10.19 -11.29 18.73
CA GLU A 451 -8.92 -11.69 19.30
C GLU A 451 -8.13 -12.34 18.19
N GLU A 452 -7.10 -11.68 17.73
CA GLU A 452 -6.24 -12.29 16.78
C GLU A 452 -5.39 -13.33 17.45
N VAL A 453 -5.66 -14.46 16.95
CA VAL A 453 -4.83 -15.61 17.11
C VAL A 453 -3.66 -15.45 16.16
N ILE A 454 -2.45 -15.44 16.69
CA ILE A 454 -1.23 -15.75 15.95
C ILE A 454 -0.54 -14.51 15.36
N SER A 455 0.31 -13.91 16.16
CA SER A 455 1.46 -13.17 15.67
C SER A 455 2.26 -14.05 14.70
N CYS A 456 2.77 -13.47 13.62
CA CYS A 456 3.66 -14.16 12.68
C CYS A 456 4.95 -14.71 13.35
N THR A 457 5.17 -14.41 14.62
CA THR A 457 6.30 -14.81 15.45
C THR A 457 6.01 -15.99 16.38
N GLU A 458 4.75 -16.47 16.48
CA GLU A 458 4.43 -17.62 17.34
C GLU A 458 4.92 -18.93 16.71
N GLU A 459 5.53 -19.77 17.53
CA GLU A 459 6.00 -21.11 17.15
C GLU A 459 4.85 -21.95 16.56
N GLY A 460 4.98 -22.37 15.30
CA GLY A 460 3.99 -23.16 14.58
C GLY A 460 3.05 -22.37 13.67
N ALA A 461 3.03 -21.05 13.71
CA ALA A 461 2.29 -20.24 12.77
C ALA A 461 2.94 -20.31 11.38
N ARG A 462 2.15 -20.55 10.33
CA ARG A 462 2.63 -20.35 8.96
C ARG A 462 2.65 -18.85 8.70
N PRO A 463 3.81 -18.26 8.37
CA PRO A 463 3.86 -16.84 8.05
C PRO A 463 2.93 -16.55 6.88
N VAL A 464 2.08 -15.54 7.03
CA VAL A 464 1.21 -15.06 5.95
C VAL A 464 2.09 -14.65 4.78
N ALA A 465 1.75 -15.14 3.60
CA ALA A 465 2.47 -14.82 2.39
C ALA A 465 2.39 -13.31 2.11
N SER A 466 3.49 -12.70 1.71
CA SER A 466 3.56 -11.26 1.41
C SER A 466 4.61 -10.99 0.35
N ILE A 467 4.33 -10.05 -0.54
CA ILE A 467 5.17 -9.67 -1.66
C ILE A 467 5.44 -8.16 -1.66
N ALA A 468 6.65 -7.77 -2.07
CA ALA A 468 7.10 -6.38 -2.06
C ALA A 468 6.19 -5.42 -2.85
N THR A 469 5.69 -5.85 -3.98
CA THR A 469 4.82 -5.03 -4.85
C THR A 469 3.52 -4.63 -4.17
N THR A 470 2.86 -5.56 -3.45
CA THR A 470 1.63 -5.27 -2.71
C THR A 470 1.89 -4.32 -1.54
N THR A 471 2.98 -4.54 -0.80
CA THR A 471 3.32 -3.66 0.33
C THR A 471 3.77 -2.29 -0.12
N ALA A 472 4.53 -2.19 -1.21
CA ALA A 472 4.96 -0.93 -1.82
C ALA A 472 3.77 -0.13 -2.33
N TRP A 473 2.85 -0.77 -3.07
CA TRP A 473 1.62 -0.12 -3.51
C TRP A 473 0.81 0.42 -2.32
N ALA A 474 0.52 -0.42 -1.34
CA ALA A 474 -0.31 -0.01 -0.21
C ALA A 474 0.35 1.10 0.61
N GLY A 475 1.65 0.99 0.93
CA GLY A 475 2.39 2.02 1.64
C GLY A 475 2.48 3.34 0.87
N ALA A 476 2.75 3.29 -0.44
CA ALA A 476 2.78 4.48 -1.28
C ALA A 476 1.41 5.16 -1.41
N MET A 477 0.31 4.38 -1.56
CA MET A 477 -1.04 4.95 -1.58
C MET A 477 -1.48 5.50 -0.22
N MET A 478 -1.02 4.91 0.90
CA MET A 478 -1.19 5.51 2.22
C MET A 478 -0.51 6.86 2.32
N ALA A 479 0.70 7.00 1.77
CA ALA A 479 1.40 8.29 1.71
C ALA A 479 0.63 9.30 0.84
N VAL A 480 0.12 8.88 -0.33
CA VAL A 480 -0.75 9.73 -1.17
C VAL A 480 -1.95 10.25 -0.39
N PHE A 481 -2.67 9.39 0.33
CA PHE A 481 -3.82 9.78 1.15
C PHE A 481 -3.41 10.76 2.26
N GLY A 482 -2.32 10.46 2.97
CA GLY A 482 -1.78 11.34 4.01
C GLY A 482 -1.39 12.72 3.48
N LEU A 483 -0.71 12.79 2.33
CA LEU A 483 -0.35 14.06 1.70
C LEU A 483 -1.57 14.87 1.27
N ILE A 484 -2.66 14.23 0.83
CA ILE A 484 -3.91 14.92 0.52
C ILE A 484 -4.54 15.48 1.79
N GLU A 485 -4.61 14.71 2.87
CA GLU A 485 -5.17 15.16 4.16
C GLU A 485 -4.38 16.31 4.79
N THR A 486 -3.08 16.42 4.48
CA THR A 486 -2.21 17.52 4.96
C THR A 486 -2.05 18.64 3.95
N SER A 487 -2.88 18.69 2.92
CA SER A 487 -2.73 19.66 1.83
C SER A 487 -3.88 20.65 1.79
N SER A 488 -3.73 21.62 0.88
CA SER A 488 -4.81 22.54 0.48
C SER A 488 -6.07 21.82 -0.05
N HIS A 489 -6.03 20.52 -0.25
CA HIS A 489 -7.12 19.66 -0.72
C HIS A 489 -7.64 18.72 0.37
N ALA A 490 -7.30 18.94 1.63
CA ALA A 490 -7.85 18.19 2.76
C ALA A 490 -9.38 18.16 2.70
N GLY A 491 -9.98 17.01 3.00
CA GLY A 491 -11.44 16.83 2.96
C GLY A 491 -12.01 16.46 1.58
N ILE A 492 -11.21 16.35 0.52
CA ILE A 492 -11.68 15.72 -0.72
C ILE A 492 -12.09 14.27 -0.42
N ALA A 493 -13.25 13.86 -0.93
CA ALA A 493 -13.69 12.48 -0.79
C ALA A 493 -12.70 11.52 -1.45
N LEU A 494 -12.15 10.60 -0.67
CA LEU A 494 -11.21 9.59 -1.15
C LEU A 494 -11.92 8.23 -1.23
N PRO A 495 -11.80 7.51 -2.34
CA PRO A 495 -12.37 6.18 -2.45
C PRO A 495 -11.60 5.20 -1.56
N ARG A 496 -12.24 4.13 -1.13
CA ARG A 496 -11.56 2.95 -0.63
C ARG A 496 -10.90 2.25 -1.81
N LEU A 497 -9.60 2.00 -1.73
CA LEU A 497 -8.85 1.33 -2.77
C LEU A 497 -8.56 -0.12 -2.37
N GLN A 498 -8.76 -1.03 -3.29
CA GLN A 498 -8.37 -2.42 -3.15
C GLN A 498 -7.43 -2.77 -4.32
N TRP A 499 -6.32 -3.36 -3.97
CA TRP A 499 -5.32 -3.83 -4.91
C TRP A 499 -5.40 -5.34 -5.07
N HIS A 500 -5.28 -5.76 -6.30
CA HIS A 500 -5.07 -7.17 -6.63
C HIS A 500 -4.20 -7.30 -7.87
N ARG A 501 -3.00 -7.86 -7.72
CA ARG A 501 -2.10 -8.21 -8.82
C ARG A 501 -1.92 -7.09 -9.87
N GLY A 502 -1.63 -5.87 -9.45
CA GLY A 502 -1.44 -4.74 -10.37
C GLY A 502 -2.71 -4.03 -10.83
N SER A 503 -3.88 -4.47 -10.38
CA SER A 503 -5.17 -3.82 -10.66
C SER A 503 -5.75 -3.18 -9.41
N ILE A 504 -6.45 -2.06 -9.58
CA ILE A 504 -7.10 -1.34 -8.48
C ILE A 504 -8.60 -1.36 -8.67
N VAL A 505 -9.30 -1.72 -7.60
CA VAL A 505 -10.74 -1.55 -7.47
C VAL A 505 -10.99 -0.34 -6.58
N ARG A 506 -11.76 0.63 -7.08
CA ARG A 506 -12.21 1.79 -6.34
C ARG A 506 -13.63 1.55 -5.86
N THR A 507 -13.85 1.76 -4.57
CA THR A 507 -15.20 1.66 -3.99
C THR A 507 -15.50 2.99 -3.34
N ASP A 508 -16.58 3.64 -3.79
CA ASP A 508 -17.09 4.83 -3.12
C ASP A 508 -17.59 4.44 -1.74
N VAL A 509 -17.13 5.18 -0.77
CA VAL A 509 -17.49 4.93 0.61
C VAL A 509 -18.63 5.85 0.96
N ALA A 510 -19.83 5.28 1.10
CA ALA A 510 -20.95 6.03 1.67
C ALA A 510 -20.57 6.52 3.09
N THR A 511 -20.86 7.78 3.38
CA THR A 511 -20.57 8.46 4.65
C THR A 511 -21.19 7.80 5.87
N LYS A 512 -22.24 7.01 5.71
CA LYS A 512 -22.74 6.07 6.72
C LYS A 512 -22.99 4.74 6.04
N PRO A 513 -22.47 3.63 6.59
CA PRO A 513 -22.87 2.34 6.10
C PRO A 513 -24.39 2.24 6.14
N PRO A 514 -25.06 1.86 5.03
CA PRO A 514 -26.51 1.82 4.97
C PRO A 514 -27.17 0.85 5.98
N TRP A 515 -26.39 -0.04 6.59
CA TRP A 515 -26.84 -0.98 7.62
C TRP A 515 -26.90 -0.39 9.03
N MET A 516 -26.38 0.82 9.25
CA MET A 516 -26.47 1.49 10.54
C MET A 516 -27.75 2.31 10.61
N ASN A 517 -28.79 1.75 11.19
CA ASN A 517 -30.05 2.45 11.49
C ASN A 517 -29.89 3.49 12.63
N GLU A 518 -28.83 3.37 13.43
CA GLU A 518 -28.49 4.26 14.53
C GLU A 518 -27.10 4.86 14.32
N PRO A 519 -26.85 6.10 14.80
CA PRO A 519 -25.49 6.65 14.79
C PRO A 519 -24.57 5.72 15.57
N CYS A 520 -23.43 5.41 15.00
CA CYS A 520 -22.40 4.67 15.72
C CYS A 520 -21.99 5.49 16.95
N LEU A 521 -22.14 4.94 18.14
CA LEU A 521 -21.82 5.60 19.41
C LEU A 521 -20.35 6.05 19.51
N ARG A 522 -19.50 5.59 18.58
CA ARG A 522 -18.09 5.96 18.48
C ARG A 522 -17.84 7.24 17.67
N HIS A 523 -18.89 7.77 17.02
CA HIS A 523 -18.83 9.01 16.23
C HIS A 523 -19.45 10.20 16.98
N ILE A 524 -19.69 10.07 18.28
CA ILE A 524 -20.28 11.14 19.11
C ILE A 524 -19.19 11.86 19.88
#